data_c19de43384964bdc04784d3ca0f832c5
#
_entry.id   c19de43384964bdc04784d3ca0f832c5
#
_cell.length_a   1.000
_cell.length_b   1.000
_cell.length_c   1.000
_cell.angle_alpha   90.00
_cell.angle_beta   90.00
_cell.angle_gamma   90.00
#
_symmetry.space_group_name_H-M   'P 1'
#
loop_
_entity.id
_entity.type
_entity.pdbx_description
1 polymer ?
#
loop_
_entity_poly.entity_id
_entity_poly.type
_entity_poly.pdbx_seq_one_letter_code
_entity_poly.pdbx_strand_id
1 'polypeptide(L)'
;LTQTTEVENFPGYPEGITGPQLMQDLRAQASRFGAEIRSGLATKADLSKAPYVVTFSDGAEVEADTVIISTGASAKYLGLPDEEKYAGMGVSACATCDGFFYRGKKVAVVGGGDTACEEALYLASLASHVYMIVRKDYLRASDIMRQRVASNEKITVLFEHNTLGLYGEDGVEGAHLVKRLGQPDEERVDLPIDGFFLAIGHKPNT
;
A
#
# COMPACT_ATOMS: atom_id res chain seq x y z
N LEU A 1 9.06 6.24 0.82
CA LEU A 1 9.84 7.04 -0.16
C LEU A 1 11.26 6.50 -0.37
N THR A 2 11.95 6.01 0.66
CA THR A 2 13.32 5.47 0.50
C THR A 2 13.42 4.25 -0.42
N GLN A 3 12.31 3.57 -0.70
CA GLN A 3 12.20 2.40 -1.57
C GLN A 3 11.45 2.70 -2.88
N THR A 4 10.90 3.92 -3.03
CA THR A 4 10.16 4.32 -4.22
C THR A 4 11.14 4.70 -5.33
N THR A 5 10.94 4.18 -6.53
CA THR A 5 11.81 4.47 -7.66
C THR A 5 11.60 5.89 -8.18
N GLU A 6 10.40 6.24 -8.60
CA GLU A 6 10.07 7.56 -9.12
C GLU A 6 8.91 8.19 -8.35
N VAL A 7 9.01 9.51 -8.13
CA VAL A 7 8.01 10.35 -7.47
C VAL A 7 7.70 11.51 -8.41
N GLU A 8 6.55 11.45 -9.06
CA GLU A 8 6.13 12.44 -10.07
C GLU A 8 5.14 13.47 -9.52
N ASN A 9 4.57 13.20 -8.33
CA ASN A 9 3.48 13.99 -7.75
C ASN A 9 3.91 14.84 -6.53
N PHE A 10 5.21 15.00 -6.28
CA PHE A 10 5.71 15.87 -5.21
C PHE A 10 5.94 17.28 -5.76
N PRO A 11 5.31 18.34 -5.20
CA PRO A 11 5.46 19.70 -5.69
C PRO A 11 6.91 20.19 -5.63
N GLY A 12 7.35 20.89 -6.68
CA GLY A 12 8.70 21.45 -6.79
C GLY A 12 9.65 20.62 -7.69
N TYR A 13 9.21 19.46 -8.17
CA TYR A 13 9.97 18.60 -9.08
C TYR A 13 9.16 18.34 -10.36
N PRO A 14 9.13 19.29 -11.32
CA PRO A 14 8.30 19.19 -12.52
C PRO A 14 8.67 18.02 -13.45
N GLU A 15 9.90 17.56 -13.40
CA GLU A 15 10.40 16.40 -14.17
C GLU A 15 10.35 15.09 -13.37
N GLY A 16 9.75 15.11 -12.17
CA GLY A 16 9.84 14.00 -11.21
C GLY A 16 11.20 13.94 -10.48
N ILE A 17 11.29 13.01 -9.54
CA ILE A 17 12.52 12.76 -8.76
C ILE A 17 12.49 11.33 -8.22
N THR A 18 13.65 10.71 -8.03
CA THR A 18 13.69 9.41 -7.34
C THR A 18 13.42 9.57 -5.84
N GLY A 19 12.75 8.59 -5.24
CA GLY A 19 12.46 8.61 -3.81
C GLY A 19 13.71 8.82 -2.93
N PRO A 20 14.83 8.09 -3.15
CA PRO A 20 16.08 8.30 -2.42
C PRO A 20 16.64 9.73 -2.55
N GLN A 21 16.60 10.33 -3.75
CA GLN A 21 17.09 11.69 -3.96
C GLN A 21 16.19 12.70 -3.25
N LEU A 22 14.88 12.57 -3.34
CA LEU A 22 13.93 13.42 -2.61
C LEU A 22 14.20 13.39 -1.09
N MET A 23 14.46 12.21 -0.54
CA MET A 23 14.78 12.08 0.89
C MET A 23 16.11 12.75 1.26
N GLN A 24 17.12 12.74 0.36
CA GLN A 24 18.36 13.45 0.56
C GLN A 24 18.16 14.98 0.54
N ASP A 25 17.37 15.49 -0.38
CA ASP A 25 17.06 16.91 -0.50
C ASP A 25 16.30 17.42 0.72
N LEU A 26 15.29 16.67 1.18
CA LEU A 26 14.55 16.99 2.40
C LEU A 26 15.44 16.98 3.63
N ARG A 27 16.37 16.01 3.73
CA ARG A 27 17.35 15.94 4.80
C ARG A 27 18.29 17.15 4.77
N ALA A 28 18.82 17.49 3.62
CA ALA A 28 19.70 18.64 3.44
C ALA A 28 19.00 19.96 3.81
N GLN A 29 17.73 20.10 3.40
CA GLN A 29 16.91 21.26 3.75
C GLN A 29 16.70 21.37 5.27
N ALA A 30 16.32 20.30 5.94
CA ALA A 30 16.12 20.30 7.39
C ALA A 30 17.42 20.65 8.13
N SER A 31 18.55 20.06 7.73
CA SER A 31 19.87 20.36 8.31
C SER A 31 20.27 21.81 8.11
N ARG A 32 19.95 22.43 6.97
CA ARG A 32 20.22 23.85 6.71
C ARG A 32 19.51 24.79 7.70
N PHE A 33 18.35 24.36 8.20
CA PHE A 33 17.60 25.09 9.23
C PHE A 33 17.95 24.68 10.66
N GLY A 34 19.06 23.97 10.85
CA GLY A 34 19.61 23.66 12.16
C GLY A 34 19.05 22.37 12.78
N ALA A 35 18.26 21.56 12.05
CA ALA A 35 17.85 20.26 12.56
C ALA A 35 19.05 19.31 12.65
N GLU A 36 19.25 18.71 13.82
CA GLU A 36 20.21 17.64 14.01
C GLU A 36 19.56 16.30 13.63
N ILE A 37 20.10 15.64 12.62
CA ILE A 37 19.57 14.38 12.10
C ILE A 37 20.51 13.25 12.50
N ARG A 38 20.07 12.41 13.43
CA ARG A 38 20.78 11.22 13.90
C ARG A 38 20.16 9.97 13.32
N SER A 39 21.00 8.99 13.01
CA SER A 39 20.56 7.65 12.67
C SER A 39 20.51 6.81 13.95
N GLY A 40 19.41 6.09 14.16
CA GLY A 40 19.25 5.23 15.33
C GLY A 40 17.85 4.63 15.37
N LEU A 41 17.71 3.58 16.16
CA LEU A 41 16.42 2.94 16.42
C LEU A 41 15.96 3.34 17.82
N ALA A 42 14.87 4.08 17.92
CA ALA A 42 14.20 4.33 19.19
C ALA A 42 13.54 3.03 19.69
N THR A 43 13.86 2.61 20.89
CA THR A 43 13.36 1.36 21.48
C THR A 43 12.34 1.60 22.58
N LYS A 44 12.36 2.80 23.18
CA LYS A 44 11.43 3.19 24.24
C LYS A 44 11.21 4.69 24.21
N ALA A 45 10.00 5.12 24.53
CA ALA A 45 9.68 6.52 24.82
C ALA A 45 8.92 6.59 26.15
N ASP A 46 9.42 7.35 27.10
CA ASP A 46 8.70 7.70 28.33
C ASP A 46 8.04 9.07 28.13
N LEU A 47 6.74 9.05 27.92
CA LEU A 47 5.92 10.24 27.68
C LEU A 47 5.02 10.57 28.91
N SER A 48 5.31 9.99 30.07
CA SER A 48 4.50 10.15 31.27
C SER A 48 4.63 11.53 31.90
N LYS A 49 5.81 12.17 31.80
CA LYS A 49 6.15 13.48 32.38
C LYS A 49 7.22 14.17 31.55
N ALA A 50 7.08 15.47 31.33
CA ALA A 50 8.12 16.30 30.72
C ALA A 50 9.28 16.57 31.71
N PRO A 51 10.55 16.66 31.24
CA PRO A 51 10.93 16.37 29.85
C PRO A 51 10.70 14.89 29.49
N TYR A 52 10.24 14.65 28.27
CA TYR A 52 10.04 13.30 27.75
C TYR A 52 11.39 12.66 27.42
N VAL A 53 11.51 11.35 27.64
CA VAL A 53 12.76 10.64 27.42
C VAL A 53 12.59 9.59 26.31
N VAL A 54 13.43 9.68 25.29
CA VAL A 54 13.49 8.67 24.22
C VAL A 54 14.80 7.90 24.32
N THR A 55 14.72 6.57 24.48
CA THR A 55 15.86 5.67 24.58
C THR A 55 16.10 4.98 23.25
N PHE A 56 17.35 4.92 22.83
CA PHE A 56 17.79 4.30 21.57
C PHE A 56 18.42 2.92 21.81
N SER A 57 18.59 2.14 20.74
CA SER A 57 19.12 0.77 20.79
C SER A 57 20.58 0.68 21.25
N ASP A 58 21.35 1.76 21.14
CA ASP A 58 22.71 1.89 21.64
C ASP A 58 22.78 2.29 23.14
N GLY A 59 21.62 2.48 23.78
CA GLY A 59 21.48 2.91 25.16
C GLY A 59 21.54 4.43 25.35
N ALA A 60 21.69 5.21 24.29
CA ALA A 60 21.61 6.67 24.38
C ALA A 60 20.19 7.12 24.74
N GLU A 61 20.10 8.17 25.54
CA GLU A 61 18.84 8.82 25.91
C GLU A 61 18.83 10.26 25.42
N VAL A 62 17.67 10.70 24.95
CA VAL A 62 17.43 12.10 24.55
C VAL A 62 16.21 12.61 25.31
N GLU A 63 16.42 13.72 26.03
CA GLU A 63 15.34 14.45 26.68
C GLU A 63 14.75 15.49 25.72
N ALA A 64 13.43 15.64 25.73
CA ALA A 64 12.72 16.62 24.90
C ALA A 64 11.49 17.17 25.62
N ASP A 65 11.22 18.46 25.43
CA ASP A 65 9.97 19.09 25.91
C ASP A 65 8.77 18.67 25.08
N THR A 66 8.98 18.32 23.81
CA THR A 66 7.96 17.83 22.88
C THR A 66 8.50 16.72 22.01
N VAL A 67 7.65 15.74 21.68
CA VAL A 67 8.00 14.60 20.81
C VAL A 67 6.96 14.48 19.71
N ILE A 68 7.44 14.37 18.47
CA ILE A 68 6.60 14.05 17.31
C ILE A 68 6.97 12.64 16.83
N ILE A 69 6.01 11.71 16.89
CA ILE A 69 6.18 10.33 16.44
C ILE A 69 5.75 10.26 14.98
N SER A 70 6.71 10.09 14.06
CA SER A 70 6.49 10.06 12.61
C SER A 70 7.13 8.80 11.99
N THR A 71 6.90 7.65 12.60
CA THR A 71 7.52 6.37 12.25
C THR A 71 6.91 5.71 11.01
N GLY A 72 5.81 6.27 10.49
CA GLY A 72 5.12 5.76 9.31
C GLY A 72 4.38 4.46 9.58
N ALA A 73 4.07 3.77 8.49
CA ALA A 73 3.38 2.49 8.52
C ALA A 73 3.86 1.62 7.35
N SER A 74 3.79 0.32 7.54
CA SER A 74 4.10 -0.67 6.52
C SER A 74 2.81 -1.25 5.96
N ALA A 75 2.72 -1.41 4.64
CA ALA A 75 1.59 -2.07 4.01
C ALA A 75 1.47 -3.51 4.51
N LYS A 76 0.24 -3.98 4.64
CA LYS A 76 -0.04 -5.39 4.92
C LYS A 76 -0.07 -6.15 3.61
N TYR A 77 0.48 -7.35 3.65
CA TYR A 77 0.46 -8.33 2.59
C TYR A 77 -0.40 -9.53 2.99
N LEU A 78 -0.81 -10.35 2.02
CA LEU A 78 -1.55 -11.58 2.29
C LEU A 78 -0.63 -12.67 2.88
N GLY A 79 0.67 -12.57 2.64
CA GLY A 79 1.67 -13.57 3.01
C GLY A 79 1.82 -14.68 1.98
N LEU A 80 1.45 -14.41 0.74
CA LEU A 80 1.64 -15.35 -0.37
C LEU A 80 3.13 -15.36 -0.78
N PRO A 81 3.72 -16.54 -1.09
CA PRO A 81 5.12 -16.61 -1.55
C PRO A 81 5.40 -15.77 -2.79
N ASP A 82 4.39 -15.62 -3.65
CA ASP A 82 4.51 -14.92 -4.94
C ASP A 82 4.51 -13.39 -4.80
N GLU A 83 4.05 -12.84 -3.67
CA GLU A 83 4.01 -11.38 -3.46
C GLU A 83 5.40 -10.78 -3.50
N GLU A 84 6.40 -11.45 -2.91
CA GLU A 84 7.79 -11.00 -2.94
C GLU A 84 8.42 -11.21 -4.32
N LYS A 85 8.11 -12.33 -4.98
CA LYS A 85 8.58 -12.62 -6.33
C LYS A 85 8.18 -11.54 -7.34
N TYR A 86 6.95 -11.06 -7.25
CA TYR A 86 6.39 -10.08 -8.18
C TYR A 86 6.38 -8.65 -7.64
N ALA A 87 7.07 -8.37 -6.54
CA ALA A 87 7.20 -7.01 -6.00
C ALA A 87 7.83 -6.06 -7.04
N GLY A 88 7.12 -4.99 -7.41
CA GLY A 88 7.52 -4.09 -8.50
C GLY A 88 7.36 -4.66 -9.93
N MET A 89 6.94 -5.92 -10.05
CA MET A 89 6.66 -6.59 -11.34
C MET A 89 5.19 -7.02 -11.44
N GLY A 90 4.31 -6.24 -10.89
CA GLY A 90 2.85 -6.51 -10.91
C GLY A 90 2.18 -6.47 -9.55
N VAL A 91 2.91 -6.66 -8.45
CA VAL A 91 2.40 -6.52 -7.09
C VAL A 91 2.73 -5.15 -6.53
N SER A 92 1.72 -4.43 -6.05
CA SER A 92 1.85 -3.11 -5.42
C SER A 92 0.92 -2.99 -4.22
N ALA A 93 1.27 -2.12 -3.28
CA ALA A 93 0.42 -1.70 -2.16
C ALA A 93 0.09 -0.19 -2.20
N CYS A 94 0.25 0.44 -3.37
CA CYS A 94 0.00 1.86 -3.57
C CYS A 94 -0.53 2.13 -4.99
N ALA A 95 -1.84 2.21 -5.12
CA ALA A 95 -2.47 2.46 -6.43
C ALA A 95 -2.09 3.83 -7.02
N THR A 96 -1.96 4.86 -6.18
CA THR A 96 -1.57 6.20 -6.63
C THR A 96 -0.10 6.30 -7.05
N CYS A 97 0.76 5.39 -6.53
CA CYS A 97 2.17 5.34 -6.93
C CYS A 97 2.33 4.64 -8.29
N ASP A 98 1.71 3.47 -8.43
CA ASP A 98 2.02 2.54 -9.51
C ASP A 98 0.90 2.40 -10.56
N GLY A 99 -0.29 2.96 -10.29
CA GLY A 99 -1.47 2.79 -11.14
C GLY A 99 -1.28 3.26 -12.59
N PHE A 100 -0.41 4.26 -12.80
CA PHE A 100 -0.13 4.77 -14.13
C PHE A 100 0.46 3.71 -15.09
N PHE A 101 1.29 2.79 -14.58
CA PHE A 101 1.90 1.70 -15.36
C PHE A 101 0.87 0.68 -15.88
N TYR A 102 -0.35 0.72 -15.34
CA TYR A 102 -1.44 -0.19 -15.70
C TYR A 102 -2.53 0.47 -16.55
N ARG A 103 -2.22 1.59 -17.20
CA ARG A 103 -3.15 2.24 -18.12
C ARG A 103 -3.56 1.29 -19.24
N GLY A 104 -4.87 1.12 -19.41
CA GLY A 104 -5.47 0.24 -20.40
C GLY A 104 -5.36 -1.26 -20.10
N LYS A 105 -4.77 -1.65 -18.96
CA LYS A 105 -4.60 -3.04 -18.51
C LYS A 105 -5.71 -3.47 -17.58
N LYS A 106 -5.78 -4.76 -17.27
CA LYS A 106 -6.68 -5.31 -16.25
C LYS A 106 -5.95 -5.44 -14.94
N VAL A 107 -6.53 -4.99 -13.85
CA VAL A 107 -5.91 -5.06 -12.52
C VAL A 107 -6.86 -5.61 -11.48
N ALA A 108 -6.31 -6.14 -10.40
CA ALA A 108 -7.06 -6.54 -9.22
C ALA A 108 -6.68 -5.69 -8.02
N VAL A 109 -7.67 -5.38 -7.16
CA VAL A 109 -7.51 -4.73 -5.86
C VAL A 109 -8.03 -5.68 -4.79
N VAL A 110 -7.18 -6.04 -3.85
CA VAL A 110 -7.58 -6.89 -2.72
C VAL A 110 -7.97 -6.02 -1.54
N GLY A 111 -9.20 -6.17 -1.11
CA GLY A 111 -9.76 -5.43 0.02
C GLY A 111 -11.21 -5.04 -0.16
N GLY A 112 -11.87 -4.65 0.92
CA GLY A 112 -13.29 -4.29 0.91
C GLY A 112 -13.63 -3.13 1.85
N GLY A 113 -12.64 -2.34 2.31
CA GLY A 113 -12.81 -1.10 3.08
C GLY A 113 -12.78 0.13 2.17
N ASP A 114 -12.90 1.32 2.78
CA ASP A 114 -12.90 2.59 2.05
C ASP A 114 -11.63 2.76 1.18
N THR A 115 -10.45 2.49 1.73
CA THR A 115 -9.18 2.55 0.98
C THR A 115 -9.21 1.67 -0.27
N ALA A 116 -9.72 0.43 -0.15
CA ALA A 116 -9.81 -0.47 -1.31
C ALA A 116 -10.78 0.07 -2.38
N CYS A 117 -11.88 0.68 -1.96
CA CYS A 117 -12.82 1.31 -2.88
C CYS A 117 -12.21 2.56 -3.54
N GLU A 118 -11.48 3.40 -2.79
CA GLU A 118 -10.77 4.57 -3.33
C GLU A 118 -9.72 4.16 -4.34
N GLU A 119 -8.89 3.17 -4.04
CA GLU A 119 -7.88 2.64 -4.94
C GLU A 119 -8.50 2.03 -6.21
N ALA A 120 -9.59 1.26 -6.06
CA ALA A 120 -10.29 0.68 -7.19
C ALA A 120 -10.90 1.76 -8.12
N LEU A 121 -11.49 2.81 -7.56
CA LEU A 121 -12.04 3.94 -8.32
C LEU A 121 -10.93 4.73 -9.03
N TYR A 122 -9.81 4.95 -8.36
CA TYR A 122 -8.64 5.58 -8.97
C TYR A 122 -8.10 4.75 -10.14
N LEU A 123 -7.87 3.46 -9.92
CA LEU A 123 -7.40 2.54 -10.96
C LEU A 123 -8.40 2.41 -12.13
N ALA A 124 -9.70 2.47 -11.88
CA ALA A 124 -10.72 2.45 -12.93
C ALA A 124 -10.64 3.66 -13.87
N SER A 125 -10.05 4.79 -13.42
CA SER A 125 -9.78 5.93 -14.28
C SER A 125 -8.65 5.69 -15.30
N LEU A 126 -7.76 4.74 -15.01
CA LEU A 126 -6.56 4.43 -15.78
C LEU A 126 -6.68 3.09 -16.51
N ALA A 127 -7.04 2.05 -15.80
CA ALA A 127 -7.14 0.68 -16.27
C ALA A 127 -8.33 0.46 -17.24
N SER A 128 -8.26 -0.60 -18.01
CA SER A 128 -9.40 -1.05 -18.82
C SER A 128 -10.48 -1.71 -17.97
N HIS A 129 -10.08 -2.42 -16.91
CA HIS A 129 -10.98 -3.06 -15.95
C HIS A 129 -10.31 -3.28 -14.59
N VAL A 130 -11.08 -3.21 -13.51
CA VAL A 130 -10.64 -3.43 -12.14
C VAL A 130 -11.49 -4.53 -11.50
N TYR A 131 -10.84 -5.54 -10.96
CA TYR A 131 -11.48 -6.59 -10.16
C TYR A 131 -11.20 -6.31 -8.68
N MET A 132 -12.24 -6.13 -7.87
CA MET A 132 -12.08 -6.08 -6.42
C MET A 132 -12.23 -7.48 -5.84
N ILE A 133 -11.19 -8.02 -5.21
CA ILE A 133 -11.20 -9.33 -4.55
C ILE A 133 -11.57 -9.14 -3.08
N VAL A 134 -12.75 -9.60 -2.69
CA VAL A 134 -13.33 -9.37 -1.37
C VAL A 134 -13.68 -10.70 -0.71
N ARG A 135 -13.03 -11.03 0.42
CA ARG A 135 -13.27 -12.31 1.13
C ARG A 135 -14.64 -12.44 1.80
N LYS A 136 -15.34 -11.32 1.99
CA LYS A 136 -16.71 -11.28 2.55
C LYS A 136 -17.73 -11.21 1.41
N ASP A 137 -18.98 -11.39 1.75
CA ASP A 137 -20.13 -11.21 0.88
C ASP A 137 -20.59 -9.74 0.78
N TYR A 138 -19.85 -8.83 1.44
CA TYR A 138 -20.12 -7.39 1.44
C TYR A 138 -18.84 -6.55 1.52
N LEU A 139 -18.94 -5.29 1.09
CA LEU A 139 -17.93 -4.26 1.31
C LEU A 139 -18.13 -3.60 2.69
N ARG A 140 -17.07 -3.51 3.49
CA ARG A 140 -17.06 -2.79 4.78
C ARG A 140 -16.93 -1.28 4.64
N ALA A 141 -16.79 -0.81 3.42
CA ALA A 141 -16.69 0.60 3.08
C ALA A 141 -17.96 1.38 3.44
N SER A 142 -17.85 2.69 3.54
CA SER A 142 -18.97 3.62 3.72
C SER A 142 -19.99 3.48 2.58
N ASP A 143 -21.23 3.85 2.85
CA ASP A 143 -22.32 3.73 1.87
C ASP A 143 -22.02 4.49 0.58
N ILE A 144 -21.44 5.67 0.69
CA ILE A 144 -21.08 6.50 -0.46
C ILE A 144 -20.01 5.80 -1.34
N MET A 145 -19.02 5.14 -0.73
CA MET A 145 -17.98 4.43 -1.46
C MET A 145 -18.54 3.16 -2.11
N ARG A 146 -19.40 2.43 -1.42
CA ARG A 146 -20.11 1.26 -2.00
C ARG A 146 -20.94 1.63 -3.22
N GLN A 147 -21.66 2.76 -3.16
CA GLN A 147 -22.47 3.25 -4.28
C GLN A 147 -21.58 3.66 -5.47
N ARG A 148 -20.46 4.37 -5.22
CA ARG A 148 -19.52 4.76 -6.27
C ARG A 148 -18.90 3.57 -6.98
N VAL A 149 -18.50 2.54 -6.23
CA VAL A 149 -17.98 1.29 -6.79
C VAL A 149 -19.06 0.58 -7.61
N ALA A 150 -20.27 0.41 -7.06
CA ALA A 150 -21.38 -0.28 -7.72
C ALA A 150 -21.85 0.41 -9.00
N SER A 151 -21.70 1.74 -9.09
CA SER A 151 -22.08 2.51 -10.28
C SER A 151 -20.98 2.60 -11.35
N ASN A 152 -19.79 2.06 -11.09
CA ASN A 152 -18.68 2.13 -12.04
C ASN A 152 -18.61 0.87 -12.91
N GLU A 153 -18.90 1.02 -14.20
CA GLU A 153 -18.96 -0.10 -15.17
C GLU A 153 -17.60 -0.80 -15.37
N LYS A 154 -16.49 -0.15 -15.00
CA LYS A 154 -15.16 -0.74 -15.09
C LYS A 154 -14.77 -1.56 -13.84
N ILE A 155 -15.60 -1.57 -12.79
CA ILE A 155 -15.29 -2.29 -11.57
C ILE A 155 -16.21 -3.51 -11.42
N THR A 156 -15.59 -4.68 -11.25
CA THR A 156 -16.29 -5.90 -10.86
C THR A 156 -15.89 -6.33 -9.48
N VAL A 157 -16.83 -6.48 -8.56
CA VAL A 157 -16.56 -6.96 -7.20
C VAL A 157 -16.75 -8.47 -7.14
N LEU A 158 -15.67 -9.18 -6.82
CA LEU A 158 -15.65 -10.62 -6.61
C LEU A 158 -15.80 -10.89 -5.11
N PHE A 159 -17.02 -11.04 -4.66
CA PHE A 159 -17.33 -11.36 -3.26
C PHE A 159 -17.01 -12.83 -2.95
N GLU A 160 -16.70 -13.10 -1.67
CA GLU A 160 -16.38 -14.44 -1.15
C GLU A 160 -15.14 -15.07 -1.81
N HIS A 161 -14.24 -14.25 -2.38
CA HIS A 161 -13.03 -14.72 -3.01
C HIS A 161 -11.78 -14.47 -2.13
N ASN A 162 -10.92 -15.48 -2.08
CA ASN A 162 -9.57 -15.37 -1.50
C ASN A 162 -8.54 -15.62 -2.60
N THR A 163 -7.37 -14.99 -2.49
CA THR A 163 -6.24 -15.24 -3.37
C THR A 163 -5.41 -16.39 -2.81
N LEU A 164 -5.09 -17.38 -3.64
CA LEU A 164 -4.25 -18.53 -3.30
C LEU A 164 -2.81 -18.35 -3.77
N GLY A 165 -2.59 -17.56 -4.82
CA GLY A 165 -1.29 -17.31 -5.41
C GLY A 165 -1.39 -16.42 -6.65
N LEU A 166 -0.23 -16.05 -7.18
CA LEU A 166 -0.09 -15.29 -8.42
C LEU A 166 0.73 -16.10 -9.42
N TYR A 167 0.52 -15.86 -10.71
CA TYR A 167 1.27 -16.51 -11.77
C TYR A 167 1.72 -15.52 -12.85
N GLY A 168 2.75 -15.89 -13.60
CA GLY A 168 3.34 -15.16 -14.70
C GLY A 168 4.83 -15.49 -14.87
N GLU A 169 5.43 -15.10 -15.99
CA GLU A 169 6.85 -15.28 -16.27
C GLU A 169 7.68 -14.05 -15.84
N ASP A 170 7.51 -12.93 -16.53
CA ASP A 170 8.27 -11.69 -16.30
C ASP A 170 7.55 -10.70 -15.38
N GLY A 171 6.40 -11.05 -14.86
CA GLY A 171 5.55 -10.25 -13.99
C GLY A 171 4.24 -10.95 -13.73
N VAL A 172 3.30 -10.25 -13.10
CA VAL A 172 1.97 -10.79 -12.86
C VAL A 172 1.19 -10.87 -14.17
N GLU A 173 0.71 -12.07 -14.51
CA GLU A 173 -0.20 -12.34 -15.62
C GLU A 173 -1.57 -12.83 -15.13
N GLY A 174 -1.66 -13.16 -13.84
CA GLY A 174 -2.93 -13.52 -13.22
C GLY A 174 -2.82 -13.93 -11.76
N ALA A 175 -4.00 -14.21 -11.19
CA ALA A 175 -4.16 -14.66 -9.80
C ALA A 175 -4.99 -15.93 -9.76
N HIS A 176 -4.55 -16.89 -8.94
CA HIS A 176 -5.34 -18.06 -8.56
C HIS A 176 -6.25 -17.66 -7.40
N LEU A 177 -7.55 -17.70 -7.63
CA LEU A 177 -8.56 -17.38 -6.64
C LEU A 177 -9.32 -18.64 -6.21
N VAL A 178 -9.90 -18.55 -5.03
CA VAL A 178 -10.88 -19.52 -4.54
C VAL A 178 -12.10 -18.79 -4.02
N LYS A 179 -13.26 -19.14 -4.53
CA LYS A 179 -14.54 -18.68 -4.03
C LYS A 179 -15.02 -19.60 -2.93
N ARG A 180 -15.54 -19.04 -1.84
CA ARG A 180 -16.09 -19.77 -0.69
C ARG A 180 -15.13 -20.82 -0.11
N LEU A 181 -13.91 -20.39 0.15
CA LEU A 181 -12.85 -21.22 0.71
C LEU A 181 -13.32 -22.00 1.95
N GLY A 182 -13.13 -23.32 1.91
CA GLY A 182 -13.49 -24.25 2.99
C GLY A 182 -14.99 -24.58 3.08
N GLN A 183 -15.80 -24.21 2.10
CA GLN A 183 -17.23 -24.56 2.01
C GLN A 183 -17.47 -25.72 1.02
N PRO A 184 -18.60 -26.44 1.12
CA PRO A 184 -18.91 -27.57 0.24
C PRO A 184 -18.98 -27.22 -1.26
N ASP A 185 -19.21 -25.95 -1.57
CA ASP A 185 -19.32 -25.42 -2.92
C ASP A 185 -18.12 -24.48 -3.26
N GLU A 186 -16.94 -24.81 -2.70
CA GLU A 186 -15.68 -24.16 -3.05
C GLU A 186 -15.39 -24.28 -4.55
N GLU A 187 -15.07 -23.16 -5.17
CA GLU A 187 -14.75 -23.08 -6.60
C GLU A 187 -13.41 -22.36 -6.80
N ARG A 188 -12.51 -22.94 -7.59
CA ARG A 188 -11.25 -22.32 -7.99
C ARG A 188 -11.39 -21.60 -9.32
N VAL A 189 -10.84 -20.38 -9.37
CA VAL A 189 -10.95 -19.51 -10.54
C VAL A 189 -9.59 -18.89 -10.83
N ASP A 190 -9.14 -18.99 -12.07
CA ASP A 190 -7.98 -18.25 -12.54
C ASP A 190 -8.43 -16.91 -13.12
N LEU A 191 -7.89 -15.81 -12.60
CA LEU A 191 -8.22 -14.46 -13.00
C LEU A 191 -7.04 -13.83 -13.75
N PRO A 192 -7.13 -13.67 -15.09
CA PRO A 192 -6.10 -12.98 -15.86
C PRO A 192 -6.09 -11.49 -15.54
N ILE A 193 -4.93 -10.99 -15.05
CA ILE A 193 -4.70 -9.59 -14.69
C ILE A 193 -3.22 -9.24 -14.92
N ASP A 194 -2.93 -7.97 -15.16
CA ASP A 194 -1.58 -7.45 -15.35
C ASP A 194 -1.01 -6.83 -14.07
N GLY A 195 -1.85 -6.57 -13.07
CA GLY A 195 -1.43 -5.94 -11.81
C GLY A 195 -2.32 -6.33 -10.64
N PHE A 196 -1.71 -6.44 -9.46
CA PHE A 196 -2.32 -6.91 -8.22
C PHE A 196 -2.02 -5.92 -7.08
N PHE A 197 -3.04 -5.20 -6.63
CA PHE A 197 -2.93 -4.14 -5.63
C PHE A 197 -3.47 -4.59 -4.28
N LEU A 198 -2.69 -4.38 -3.23
CA LEU A 198 -3.02 -4.80 -1.87
C LEU A 198 -3.55 -3.62 -1.06
N ALA A 199 -4.86 -3.51 -0.93
CA ALA A 199 -5.57 -2.48 -0.17
C ALA A 199 -6.18 -3.05 1.13
N ILE A 200 -5.42 -3.88 1.86
CA ILE A 200 -5.87 -4.57 3.09
C ILE A 200 -5.44 -3.86 4.38
N GLY A 201 -4.94 -2.63 4.22
CA GLY A 201 -4.55 -1.75 5.32
C GLY A 201 -3.06 -1.74 5.61
N HIS A 202 -2.68 -1.00 6.65
CA HIS A 202 -1.31 -0.79 7.07
C HIS A 202 -1.12 -1.21 8.52
N LYS A 203 0.12 -1.49 8.90
CA LYS A 203 0.55 -1.71 10.28
C LYS A 203 1.40 -0.51 10.68
N PRO A 204 1.04 0.24 11.74
CA PRO A 204 1.88 1.31 12.26
C PRO A 204 3.25 0.77 12.70
N ASN A 205 4.29 1.56 12.45
CA ASN A 205 5.66 1.25 12.86
C ASN A 205 5.93 1.88 14.25
N THR A 206 5.18 1.41 15.26
CA THR A 206 5.24 1.88 16.66
C THR A 206 5.43 0.75 17.63
#